data_02f5f507cf4777913559a2c930d4ab12
#
_entry.id   02f5f507cf4777913559a2c930d4ab12
#
_cell.length_a   1.000
_cell.length_b   1.000
_cell.length_c   1.000
_cell.angle_alpha   90.00
_cell.angle_beta   90.00
_cell.angle_gamma   90.00
#
_symmetry.space_group_name_H-M   'P 1'
#
loop_
_entity.id
_entity.type
_entity.pdbx_description
1 polymer ?
#
loop_
_entity_poly.entity_id
_entity_poly.type
_entity_poly.pdbx_seq_one_letter_code
_entity_poly.pdbx_strand_id
1 'polypeptide(L)'
;GFVGARLYYILFEWQYYLANPGEIIQIWHGGIAIYGGVIAGAATVYWFAKKEKVSFALLLDILAPVVLLAQAIGRWGNFTNQEAHGEVVTRAFLEGLHLPNFIIEQMHIDGVYYHPTFLYESLWSFVGVLILFYLRRRKGVKVGEIMSGYLLWYSFGRFFIEGMRTDSLWMFGIIRISQLVSIVLFLLGIAIIVVRRRRVPAVPDYVSIDDPQSPALFGKA
;
A
#
# COMPACT_ATOMS: atom_id res chain seq x y z
N GLY A 1 14.36 3.68 -0.07
CA GLY A 1 13.48 2.58 0.35
C GLY A 1 14.23 1.25 0.45
N PHE A 2 14.84 0.80 -0.63
CA PHE A 2 15.43 -0.54 -0.72
C PHE A 2 16.54 -0.82 0.32
N VAL A 3 17.48 0.11 0.45
CA VAL A 3 18.55 0.03 1.48
C VAL A 3 17.95 -0.01 2.89
N GLY A 4 16.92 0.80 3.15
CA GLY A 4 16.22 0.78 4.43
C GLY A 4 15.51 -0.54 4.71
N ALA A 5 14.92 -1.17 3.70
CA ALA A 5 14.30 -2.49 3.83
C ALA A 5 15.32 -3.56 4.25
N ARG A 6 16.52 -3.51 3.67
CA ARG A 6 17.61 -4.42 4.02
C ARG A 6 18.18 -4.15 5.42
N LEU A 7 18.47 -2.89 5.74
CA LEU A 7 18.98 -2.51 7.07
C LEU A 7 18.01 -2.89 8.19
N TYR A 8 16.70 -2.66 7.96
CA TYR A 8 15.68 -3.07 8.94
C TYR A 8 15.71 -4.58 9.19
N TYR A 9 15.77 -5.39 8.13
CA TYR A 9 15.84 -6.84 8.24
C TYR A 9 17.10 -7.29 8.99
N ILE A 10 18.28 -6.73 8.67
CA ILE A 10 19.55 -7.02 9.33
C ILE A 10 19.49 -6.70 10.83
N LEU A 11 18.84 -5.58 11.21
CA LEU A 11 18.68 -5.20 12.61
C LEU A 11 17.84 -6.20 13.41
N PHE A 12 16.85 -6.84 12.78
CA PHE A 12 16.04 -7.87 13.46
C PHE A 12 16.72 -9.23 13.51
N GLU A 13 17.55 -9.55 12.51
CA GLU A 13 18.32 -10.80 12.42
C GLU A 13 19.81 -10.57 12.74
N TRP A 14 20.12 -9.60 13.59
CA TRP A 14 21.48 -9.12 13.83
C TRP A 14 22.46 -10.23 14.27
N GLN A 15 21.99 -11.22 15.04
CA GLN A 15 22.82 -12.34 15.48
C GLN A 15 23.31 -13.19 14.31
N TYR A 16 22.44 -13.45 13.36
CA TYR A 16 22.80 -14.18 12.13
C TYR A 16 23.82 -13.42 11.29
N TYR A 17 23.62 -12.11 11.10
CA TYR A 17 24.49 -11.29 10.28
C TYR A 17 25.83 -10.95 10.95
N LEU A 18 25.93 -11.00 12.27
CA LEU A 18 27.21 -10.95 12.96
C LEU A 18 28.07 -12.20 12.70
N ALA A 19 27.44 -13.36 12.60
CA ALA A 19 28.13 -14.61 12.27
C ALA A 19 28.47 -14.72 10.76
N ASN A 20 27.68 -14.06 9.91
CA ASN A 20 27.79 -14.14 8.43
C ASN A 20 27.84 -12.73 7.79
N PRO A 21 28.86 -11.90 8.06
CA PRO A 21 28.88 -10.50 7.61
C PRO A 21 28.93 -10.34 6.09
N GLY A 22 29.43 -11.32 5.35
CA GLY A 22 29.42 -11.30 3.90
C GLY A 22 28.03 -11.35 3.26
N GLU A 23 27.02 -11.84 3.97
CA GLU A 23 25.65 -11.92 3.50
C GLU A 23 24.86 -10.61 3.64
N ILE A 24 25.40 -9.63 4.35
CA ILE A 24 24.74 -8.31 4.54
C ILE A 24 24.37 -7.65 3.22
N ILE A 25 25.21 -7.79 2.18
CA ILE A 25 25.00 -7.20 0.85
C ILE A 25 24.27 -8.13 -0.13
N GLN A 26 24.05 -9.40 0.23
CA GLN A 26 23.48 -10.41 -0.66
C GLN A 26 21.94 -10.36 -0.64
N ILE A 27 21.39 -9.33 -1.27
CA ILE A 27 19.95 -9.08 -1.35
C ILE A 27 19.19 -10.08 -2.23
N TRP A 28 19.88 -10.78 -3.11
CA TRP A 28 19.32 -11.82 -4.00
C TRP A 28 18.97 -13.12 -3.26
N HIS A 29 19.43 -13.32 -2.04
CA HIS A 29 19.02 -14.40 -1.15
C HIS A 29 17.77 -14.05 -0.32
N GLY A 30 17.14 -12.89 -0.59
CA GLY A 30 16.02 -12.41 0.21
C GLY A 30 16.46 -11.55 1.39
N GLY A 31 15.68 -11.55 2.47
CA GLY A 31 15.99 -10.79 3.68
C GLY A 31 15.81 -9.28 3.52
N ILE A 32 14.63 -8.87 3.04
CA ILE A 32 14.18 -7.47 2.95
C ILE A 32 12.85 -7.31 3.69
N ALA A 33 12.74 -6.28 4.51
CA ALA A 33 11.55 -6.01 5.31
C ALA A 33 10.79 -4.80 4.75
N ILE A 34 9.51 -5.00 4.47
CA ILE A 34 8.66 -3.94 3.90
C ILE A 34 8.61 -2.69 4.79
N TYR A 35 8.57 -2.85 6.11
CA TYR A 35 8.52 -1.72 7.04
C TYR A 35 9.76 -0.83 6.94
N GLY A 36 10.95 -1.42 6.80
CA GLY A 36 12.18 -0.67 6.58
C GLY A 36 12.14 0.12 5.27
N GLY A 37 11.57 -0.48 4.21
CA GLY A 37 11.36 0.15 2.92
C GLY A 37 10.42 1.36 2.99
N VAL A 38 9.30 1.21 3.69
CA VAL A 38 8.29 2.26 3.87
C VAL A 38 8.86 3.42 4.71
N ILE A 39 9.50 3.12 5.85
CA ILE A 39 10.08 4.14 6.74
C ILE A 39 11.17 4.93 6.01
N ALA A 40 12.13 4.25 5.38
CA ALA A 40 13.20 4.91 4.64
C ALA A 40 12.69 5.66 3.40
N GLY A 41 11.68 5.11 2.72
CA GLY A 41 11.01 5.78 1.60
C GLY A 41 10.34 7.08 2.04
N ALA A 42 9.54 7.02 3.10
CA ALA A 42 8.87 8.20 3.67
C ALA A 42 9.88 9.26 4.15
N ALA A 43 10.95 8.83 4.82
CA ALA A 43 12.03 9.73 5.24
C ALA A 43 12.72 10.41 4.04
N THR A 44 12.96 9.67 2.96
CA THR A 44 13.56 10.20 1.72
C THR A 44 12.64 11.23 1.07
N VAL A 45 11.34 10.93 0.96
CA VAL A 45 10.35 11.87 0.40
C VAL A 45 10.25 13.13 1.27
N TYR A 46 10.24 12.97 2.59
CA TYR A 46 10.24 14.12 3.52
C TYR A 46 11.50 14.98 3.40
N TRP A 47 12.68 14.34 3.37
CA TRP A 47 13.94 15.03 3.17
C TRP A 47 13.97 15.79 1.84
N PHE A 48 13.52 15.15 0.76
CA PHE A 48 13.42 15.78 -0.56
C PHE A 48 12.47 16.99 -0.54
N ALA A 49 11.28 16.83 0.06
CA ALA A 49 10.32 17.93 0.22
C ALA A 49 10.94 19.14 0.90
N LYS A 50 11.68 18.90 1.98
CA LYS A 50 12.38 19.96 2.73
C LYS A 50 13.48 20.61 1.92
N LYS A 51 14.31 19.84 1.22
CA LYS A 51 15.42 20.31 0.41
C LYS A 51 14.94 21.18 -0.75
N GLU A 52 13.95 20.71 -1.49
CA GLU A 52 13.41 21.41 -2.68
C GLU A 52 12.31 22.43 -2.32
N LYS A 53 11.98 22.57 -1.02
CA LYS A 53 10.92 23.48 -0.53
C LYS A 53 9.54 23.20 -1.14
N VAL A 54 9.28 21.96 -1.51
CA VAL A 54 8.00 21.50 -2.06
C VAL A 54 7.09 20.98 -0.95
N SER A 55 5.78 21.10 -1.12
CA SER A 55 4.80 20.58 -0.16
C SER A 55 4.92 19.07 -0.02
N PHE A 56 5.19 18.57 1.20
CA PHE A 56 5.22 17.13 1.50
C PHE A 56 3.86 16.46 1.23
N ALA A 57 2.77 17.14 1.59
CA ALA A 57 1.42 16.64 1.34
C ALA A 57 1.13 16.49 -0.16
N LEU A 58 1.60 17.43 -0.99
CA LEU A 58 1.49 17.33 -2.43
C LEU A 58 2.27 16.13 -2.99
N LEU A 59 3.49 15.90 -2.50
CA LEU A 59 4.28 14.74 -2.94
C LEU A 59 3.58 13.42 -2.58
N LEU A 60 2.96 13.34 -1.40
CA LEU A 60 2.16 12.18 -1.01
C LEU A 60 0.94 11.99 -1.91
N ASP A 61 0.26 13.07 -2.30
CA ASP A 61 -0.87 13.01 -3.24
C ASP A 61 -0.44 12.51 -4.63
N ILE A 62 0.73 12.93 -5.10
CA ILE A 62 1.29 12.47 -6.39
C ILE A 62 1.65 10.99 -6.31
N LEU A 63 2.22 10.54 -5.20
CA LEU A 63 2.67 9.16 -5.00
C LEU A 63 1.52 8.19 -4.73
N ALA A 64 0.42 8.64 -4.12
CA ALA A 64 -0.68 7.78 -3.69
C ALA A 64 -1.22 6.85 -4.80
N PRO A 65 -1.61 7.32 -6.01
CA PRO A 65 -2.08 6.44 -7.07
C PRO A 65 -0.97 5.52 -7.61
N VAL A 66 0.28 5.97 -7.59
CA VAL A 66 1.44 5.17 -8.05
C VAL A 66 1.71 4.02 -7.10
N VAL A 67 1.66 4.28 -5.78
CA VAL A 67 1.81 3.25 -4.75
C VAL A 67 0.68 2.23 -4.84
N LEU A 68 -0.56 2.69 -5.03
CA LEU A 68 -1.71 1.79 -5.18
C LEU A 68 -1.62 0.92 -6.43
N LEU A 69 -1.11 1.48 -7.55
CA LEU A 69 -0.83 0.71 -8.76
C LEU A 69 0.28 -0.34 -8.52
N ALA A 70 1.36 0.06 -7.84
CA ALA A 70 2.43 -0.86 -7.47
C ALA A 70 1.92 -2.00 -6.58
N GLN A 71 1.00 -1.71 -5.66
CA GLN A 71 0.33 -2.73 -4.84
C GLN A 71 -0.52 -3.67 -5.71
N ALA A 72 -1.31 -3.14 -6.67
CA ALA A 72 -2.09 -3.97 -7.58
C ALA A 72 -1.21 -4.96 -8.37
N ILE A 73 -0.08 -4.49 -8.89
CA ILE A 73 0.89 -5.32 -9.62
C ILE A 73 1.60 -6.30 -8.66
N GLY A 74 1.99 -5.83 -7.48
CA GLY A 74 2.72 -6.63 -6.49
C GLY A 74 1.94 -7.87 -6.01
N ARG A 75 0.59 -7.84 -6.05
CA ARG A 75 -0.24 -9.01 -5.71
C ARG A 75 -0.05 -10.19 -6.66
N TRP A 76 0.35 -9.94 -7.89
CA TRP A 76 0.71 -11.01 -8.82
C TRP A 76 2.00 -11.74 -8.42
N GLY A 77 2.86 -11.11 -7.60
CA GLY A 77 3.97 -11.80 -6.93
C GLY A 77 3.48 -12.87 -5.96
N ASN A 78 2.46 -12.60 -5.15
CA ASN A 78 1.86 -13.61 -4.28
C ASN A 78 1.26 -14.78 -5.08
N PHE A 79 0.63 -14.48 -6.23
CA PHE A 79 0.13 -15.50 -7.15
C PHE A 79 1.24 -16.41 -7.70
N THR A 80 2.35 -15.84 -8.15
CA THR A 80 3.48 -16.62 -8.67
C THR A 80 4.17 -17.43 -7.59
N ASN A 81 4.25 -16.91 -6.37
CA ASN A 81 4.85 -17.59 -5.22
C ASN A 81 3.89 -18.56 -4.52
N GLN A 82 2.61 -18.61 -4.93
CA GLN A 82 1.57 -19.43 -4.29
C GLN A 82 1.41 -19.14 -2.78
N GLU A 83 1.51 -17.88 -2.40
CA GLU A 83 1.43 -17.43 -1.01
C GLU A 83 0.27 -16.45 -0.77
N ALA A 84 -0.05 -16.18 0.48
CA ALA A 84 -1.06 -15.19 0.88
C ALA A 84 -2.46 -15.45 0.28
N HIS A 85 -2.81 -16.71 0.07
CA HIS A 85 -4.10 -17.13 -0.43
C HIS A 85 -5.19 -17.15 0.67
N GLY A 86 -6.45 -17.29 0.25
CA GLY A 86 -7.58 -17.40 1.18
C GLY A 86 -7.87 -18.83 1.61
N GLU A 87 -9.10 -19.08 2.07
CA GLU A 87 -9.55 -20.39 2.52
C GLU A 87 -9.65 -21.40 1.37
N VAL A 88 -9.75 -22.68 1.74
CA VAL A 88 -9.94 -23.79 0.78
C VAL A 88 -11.28 -23.64 0.07
N VAL A 89 -11.26 -23.83 -1.25
CA VAL A 89 -12.45 -23.80 -2.11
C VAL A 89 -12.46 -25.00 -3.05
N THR A 90 -13.55 -25.18 -3.77
CA THR A 90 -13.63 -26.20 -4.82
C THR A 90 -13.17 -25.64 -6.18
N ARG A 91 -12.71 -26.53 -7.07
CA ARG A 91 -12.41 -26.14 -8.46
C ARG A 91 -13.65 -25.51 -9.13
N ALA A 92 -14.84 -26.08 -8.91
CA ALA A 92 -16.09 -25.58 -9.45
C ALA A 92 -16.39 -24.13 -9.00
N PHE A 93 -15.98 -23.75 -7.77
CA PHE A 93 -16.09 -22.38 -7.31
C PHE A 93 -15.23 -21.43 -8.16
N LEU A 94 -13.97 -21.79 -8.44
CA LEU A 94 -13.06 -20.97 -9.26
C LEU A 94 -13.54 -20.90 -10.72
N GLU A 95 -14.06 -21.99 -11.27
CA GLU A 95 -14.67 -22.02 -12.59
C GLU A 95 -15.92 -21.14 -12.64
N GLY A 96 -16.74 -21.13 -11.58
CA GLY A 96 -17.89 -20.23 -11.42
C GLY A 96 -17.54 -18.75 -11.40
N LEU A 97 -16.32 -18.39 -11.00
CA LEU A 97 -15.78 -17.02 -11.12
C LEU A 97 -15.32 -16.69 -12.54
N HIS A 98 -15.47 -17.58 -13.51
CA HIS A 98 -15.03 -17.44 -14.90
C HIS A 98 -13.53 -17.12 -15.04
N LEU A 99 -12.72 -17.66 -14.14
CA LEU A 99 -11.27 -17.46 -14.16
C LEU A 99 -10.62 -18.28 -15.28
N PRO A 100 -9.59 -17.74 -15.96
CA PRO A 100 -8.79 -18.49 -16.89
C PRO A 100 -8.12 -19.71 -16.23
N ASN A 101 -7.98 -20.82 -16.97
CA ASN A 101 -7.42 -22.06 -16.46
C ASN A 101 -6.04 -21.90 -15.81
N PHE A 102 -5.18 -21.03 -16.33
CA PHE A 102 -3.86 -20.80 -15.74
C PHE A 102 -3.93 -20.22 -14.31
N ILE A 103 -4.98 -19.42 -13.99
CA ILE A 103 -5.21 -18.94 -12.62
C ILE A 103 -5.71 -20.08 -11.75
N ILE A 104 -6.68 -20.87 -12.26
CA ILE A 104 -7.26 -22.00 -11.51
C ILE A 104 -6.18 -23.00 -11.14
N GLU A 105 -5.34 -23.40 -12.10
CA GLU A 105 -4.25 -24.36 -11.87
C GLU A 105 -3.17 -23.81 -10.92
N GLN A 106 -2.83 -22.53 -10.99
CA GLN A 106 -1.86 -21.93 -10.07
C GLN A 106 -2.41 -21.79 -8.64
N MET A 107 -3.74 -21.72 -8.48
CA MET A 107 -4.40 -21.74 -7.17
C MET A 107 -4.59 -23.16 -6.61
N HIS A 108 -4.14 -24.19 -7.32
CA HIS A 108 -4.09 -25.57 -6.86
C HIS A 108 -2.73 -25.82 -6.18
N ILE A 109 -2.72 -25.80 -4.84
CA ILE A 109 -1.52 -25.87 -4.00
C ILE A 109 -1.66 -27.10 -3.11
N ASP A 110 -0.67 -27.99 -3.12
CA ASP A 110 -0.64 -29.23 -2.31
C ASP A 110 -1.93 -30.07 -2.41
N GLY A 111 -2.51 -30.14 -3.63
CA GLY A 111 -3.69 -30.95 -3.90
C GLY A 111 -5.03 -30.30 -3.55
N VAL A 112 -5.04 -29.02 -3.15
CA VAL A 112 -6.24 -28.27 -2.74
C VAL A 112 -6.32 -26.94 -3.48
N TYR A 113 -7.55 -26.47 -3.78
CA TYR A 113 -7.77 -25.16 -4.38
C TYR A 113 -8.03 -24.11 -3.29
N TYR A 114 -7.52 -22.89 -3.53
CA TYR A 114 -7.64 -21.77 -2.59
C TYR A 114 -8.32 -20.56 -3.20
N HIS A 115 -8.92 -19.73 -2.35
CA HIS A 115 -9.46 -18.43 -2.74
C HIS A 115 -8.37 -17.53 -3.32
N PRO A 116 -8.59 -16.91 -4.50
CA PRO A 116 -7.63 -16.06 -5.19
C PRO A 116 -7.62 -14.64 -4.61
N THR A 117 -7.25 -14.50 -3.33
CA THR A 117 -7.21 -13.21 -2.63
C THR A 117 -6.31 -12.19 -3.31
N PHE A 118 -5.22 -12.64 -3.96
CA PHE A 118 -4.35 -11.80 -4.77
C PHE A 118 -5.13 -11.04 -5.86
N LEU A 119 -6.07 -11.71 -6.51
CA LEU A 119 -6.87 -11.13 -7.59
C LEU A 119 -7.84 -10.09 -7.03
N TYR A 120 -8.49 -10.38 -5.91
CA TYR A 120 -9.39 -9.44 -5.25
C TYR A 120 -8.65 -8.18 -4.81
N GLU A 121 -7.48 -8.32 -4.18
CA GLU A 121 -6.65 -7.18 -3.79
C GLU A 121 -6.13 -6.39 -5.00
N SER A 122 -5.73 -7.09 -6.07
CA SER A 122 -5.25 -6.46 -7.30
C SER A 122 -6.34 -5.63 -7.97
N LEU A 123 -7.53 -6.22 -8.17
CA LEU A 123 -8.67 -5.54 -8.78
C LEU A 123 -9.17 -4.37 -7.93
N TRP A 124 -9.27 -4.57 -6.60
CA TRP A 124 -9.63 -3.50 -5.67
C TRP A 124 -8.66 -2.32 -5.76
N SER A 125 -7.37 -2.60 -5.72
CA SER A 125 -6.34 -1.58 -5.84
C SER A 125 -6.38 -0.87 -7.21
N PHE A 126 -6.59 -1.61 -8.29
CA PHE A 126 -6.70 -1.04 -9.63
C PHE A 126 -7.92 -0.11 -9.77
N VAL A 127 -9.08 -0.49 -9.25
CA VAL A 127 -10.27 0.38 -9.20
C VAL A 127 -9.95 1.65 -8.40
N GLY A 128 -9.26 1.52 -7.27
CA GLY A 128 -8.81 2.67 -6.48
C GLY A 128 -7.89 3.61 -7.26
N VAL A 129 -6.99 3.08 -8.08
CA VAL A 129 -6.15 3.90 -8.98
C VAL A 129 -7.02 4.76 -9.89
N LEU A 130 -8.03 4.17 -10.54
CA LEU A 130 -8.94 4.91 -11.43
C LEU A 130 -9.70 6.00 -10.68
N ILE A 131 -10.19 5.69 -9.47
CA ILE A 131 -10.87 6.66 -8.60
C ILE A 131 -9.94 7.82 -8.23
N LEU A 132 -8.70 7.54 -7.80
CA LEU A 132 -7.74 8.58 -7.44
C LEU A 132 -7.37 9.45 -8.65
N PHE A 133 -7.18 8.87 -9.83
CA PHE A 133 -6.95 9.64 -11.06
C PHE A 133 -8.14 10.51 -11.46
N TYR A 134 -9.37 10.05 -11.22
CA TYR A 134 -10.56 10.85 -11.42
C TYR A 134 -10.63 12.03 -10.43
N LEU A 135 -10.39 11.75 -9.13
CA LEU A 135 -10.41 12.77 -8.07
C LEU A 135 -9.37 13.88 -8.31
N ARG A 136 -8.17 13.53 -8.79
CA ARG A 136 -7.11 14.50 -9.14
C ARG A 136 -7.56 15.60 -10.11
N ARG A 137 -8.54 15.31 -10.95
CA ARG A 137 -9.07 16.24 -11.97
C ARG A 137 -10.27 17.04 -11.47
N ARG A 138 -10.74 16.79 -10.23
CA ARG A 138 -11.92 17.47 -9.70
C ARG A 138 -11.52 18.75 -8.99
N LYS A 139 -12.25 19.84 -9.31
CA LYS A 139 -12.16 21.11 -8.56
C LYS A 139 -12.65 20.91 -7.13
N GLY A 140 -12.06 21.62 -6.18
CA GLY A 140 -12.42 21.55 -4.77
C GLY A 140 -11.80 20.37 -4.00
N VAL A 141 -10.99 19.51 -4.62
CA VAL A 141 -10.14 18.54 -3.92
C VAL A 141 -8.90 19.28 -3.41
N LYS A 142 -8.67 19.24 -2.11
CA LYS A 142 -7.56 19.94 -1.45
C LYS A 142 -6.28 19.10 -1.45
N VAL A 143 -5.13 19.77 -1.45
CA VAL A 143 -3.83 19.10 -1.28
C VAL A 143 -3.84 18.28 0.01
N GLY A 144 -3.48 17.01 -0.05
CA GLY A 144 -3.54 16.01 1.02
C GLY A 144 -4.79 15.12 0.98
N GLU A 145 -5.81 15.44 0.16
CA GLU A 145 -7.03 14.63 0.08
C GLU A 145 -6.90 13.42 -0.86
N ILE A 146 -5.98 13.45 -1.84
CA ILE A 146 -5.72 12.27 -2.69
C ILE A 146 -5.03 11.18 -1.88
N MET A 147 -4.04 11.54 -1.06
CA MET A 147 -3.41 10.59 -0.13
C MET A 147 -4.42 10.06 0.89
N SER A 148 -5.31 10.92 1.40
CA SER A 148 -6.38 10.49 2.29
C SER A 148 -7.34 9.52 1.60
N GLY A 149 -7.70 9.78 0.34
CA GLY A 149 -8.49 8.86 -0.49
C GLY A 149 -7.82 7.49 -0.65
N TYR A 150 -6.50 7.48 -0.86
CA TYR A 150 -5.70 6.24 -0.86
C TYR A 150 -5.82 5.50 0.48
N LEU A 151 -5.62 6.19 1.61
CA LEU A 151 -5.72 5.57 2.94
C LEU A 151 -7.09 4.95 3.17
N LEU A 152 -8.15 5.68 2.83
CA LEU A 152 -9.53 5.20 2.99
C LEU A 152 -9.81 3.98 2.10
N TRP A 153 -9.47 4.07 0.82
CA TRP A 153 -9.75 3.02 -0.15
C TRP A 153 -8.96 1.73 0.15
N TYR A 154 -7.65 1.86 0.33
CA TYR A 154 -6.77 0.73 0.62
C TYR A 154 -7.14 0.05 1.93
N SER A 155 -7.32 0.83 3.01
CA SER A 155 -7.63 0.28 4.33
C SER A 155 -8.98 -0.42 4.37
N PHE A 156 -9.99 0.12 3.66
CA PHE A 156 -11.28 -0.53 3.56
C PHE A 156 -11.17 -1.91 2.88
N GLY A 157 -10.58 -1.98 1.71
CA GLY A 157 -10.38 -3.27 1.02
C GLY A 157 -9.53 -4.24 1.82
N ARG A 158 -8.44 -3.75 2.42
CA ARG A 158 -7.53 -4.57 3.22
C ARG A 158 -8.20 -5.17 4.44
N PHE A 159 -9.07 -4.43 5.10
CA PHE A 159 -9.82 -4.93 6.26
C PHE A 159 -10.65 -6.18 5.93
N PHE A 160 -11.39 -6.15 4.82
CA PHE A 160 -12.24 -7.28 4.41
C PHE A 160 -11.43 -8.44 3.84
N ILE A 161 -10.47 -8.16 2.96
CA ILE A 161 -9.68 -9.22 2.31
C ILE A 161 -8.77 -9.92 3.32
N GLU A 162 -8.24 -9.22 4.33
CA GLU A 162 -7.51 -9.85 5.43
C GLU A 162 -8.38 -10.85 6.18
N GLY A 163 -9.68 -10.58 6.29
CA GLY A 163 -10.65 -11.51 6.85
C GLY A 163 -10.72 -12.87 6.14
N MET A 164 -10.37 -12.93 4.86
CA MET A 164 -10.40 -14.14 4.02
C MET A 164 -9.06 -14.89 4.02
N ARG A 165 -7.97 -14.32 4.52
CA ARG A 165 -6.63 -14.91 4.49
C ARG A 165 -6.43 -15.92 5.61
N THR A 166 -5.68 -16.98 5.32
CA THR A 166 -5.38 -18.06 6.29
C THR A 166 -4.07 -17.84 7.05
N ASP A 167 -3.15 -17.04 6.49
CA ASP A 167 -1.80 -16.78 7.01
C ASP A 167 -1.69 -15.51 7.87
N SER A 168 -2.81 -14.98 8.36
CA SER A 168 -2.86 -13.73 9.11
C SER A 168 -2.32 -13.86 10.52
N LEU A 169 -1.54 -12.85 10.95
CA LEU A 169 -1.08 -12.74 12.33
C LEU A 169 -2.19 -12.19 13.24
N TRP A 170 -2.47 -12.90 14.32
CA TRP A 170 -3.48 -12.52 15.31
C TRP A 170 -2.88 -11.76 16.48
N MET A 171 -3.55 -10.70 16.90
CA MET A 171 -3.28 -9.99 18.13
C MET A 171 -4.26 -10.44 19.21
N PHE A 172 -3.76 -11.01 20.31
CA PHE A 172 -4.55 -11.55 21.43
C PHE A 172 -5.65 -12.55 21.02
N GLY A 173 -5.54 -13.18 19.85
CA GLY A 173 -6.54 -14.15 19.35
C GLY A 173 -7.89 -13.55 18.93
N ILE A 174 -8.05 -12.22 18.97
CA ILE A 174 -9.33 -11.55 18.73
C ILE A 174 -9.36 -10.82 17.39
N ILE A 175 -8.31 -10.07 17.07
CA ILE A 175 -8.23 -9.24 15.86
C ILE A 175 -6.93 -9.49 15.13
N ARG A 176 -6.96 -9.45 13.81
CA ARG A 176 -5.75 -9.55 12.99
C ARG A 176 -5.02 -8.21 12.99
N ILE A 177 -3.68 -8.25 13.12
CA ILE A 177 -2.85 -7.03 13.17
C ILE A 177 -3.11 -6.13 11.96
N SER A 178 -3.22 -6.72 10.76
CA SER A 178 -3.50 -5.95 9.54
C SER A 178 -4.87 -5.27 9.55
N GLN A 179 -5.88 -5.86 10.21
CA GLN A 179 -7.20 -5.23 10.36
C GLN A 179 -7.14 -4.04 11.31
N LEU A 180 -6.42 -4.17 12.43
CA LEU A 180 -6.22 -3.05 13.35
C LEU A 180 -5.51 -1.88 12.67
N VAL A 181 -4.41 -2.17 11.94
CA VAL A 181 -3.70 -1.16 11.15
C VAL A 181 -4.63 -0.51 10.12
N SER A 182 -5.48 -1.30 9.46
CA SER A 182 -6.45 -0.78 8.49
C SER A 182 -7.44 0.18 9.14
N ILE A 183 -7.96 -0.13 10.33
CA ILE A 183 -8.86 0.78 11.07
C ILE A 183 -8.13 2.10 11.39
N VAL A 184 -6.90 2.03 11.90
CA VAL A 184 -6.12 3.22 12.25
C VAL A 184 -5.87 4.10 11.02
N LEU A 185 -5.46 3.50 9.90
CA LEU A 185 -5.20 4.23 8.64
C LEU A 185 -6.48 4.82 8.06
N PHE A 186 -7.61 4.13 8.16
CA PHE A 186 -8.91 4.62 7.73
C PHE A 186 -9.32 5.86 8.53
N LEU A 187 -9.23 5.80 9.86
CA LEU A 187 -9.52 6.94 10.73
C LEU A 187 -8.56 8.11 10.50
N LEU A 188 -7.28 7.82 10.25
CA LEU A 188 -6.29 8.83 9.88
C LEU A 188 -6.67 9.53 8.57
N GLY A 189 -7.12 8.79 7.55
CA GLY A 189 -7.61 9.35 6.29
C GLY A 189 -8.77 10.32 6.51
N ILE A 190 -9.76 9.94 7.32
CA ILE A 190 -10.87 10.83 7.69
C ILE A 190 -10.34 12.07 8.42
N ALA A 191 -9.48 11.89 9.42
CA ALA A 191 -8.94 12.99 10.20
C ALA A 191 -8.20 14.02 9.33
N ILE A 192 -7.39 13.56 8.36
CA ILE A 192 -6.70 14.45 7.43
C ILE A 192 -7.70 15.27 6.61
N ILE A 193 -8.73 14.65 6.04
CA ILE A 193 -9.77 15.35 5.27
C ILE A 193 -10.45 16.42 6.14
N VAL A 194 -10.88 16.04 7.34
CA VAL A 194 -11.56 16.96 8.26
C VAL A 194 -10.66 18.16 8.63
N VAL A 195 -9.40 17.89 8.97
CA VAL A 195 -8.45 18.96 9.31
C VAL A 195 -8.18 19.87 8.11
N ARG A 196 -7.98 19.30 6.90
CA ARG A 196 -7.77 20.08 5.68
C ARG A 196 -8.97 20.95 5.34
N ARG A 197 -10.18 20.40 5.44
CA ARG A 197 -11.43 21.13 5.17
C ARG A 197 -11.71 22.22 6.19
N ARG A 198 -11.38 22.01 7.48
CA ARG A 198 -11.54 23.05 8.51
C ARG A 198 -10.57 24.22 8.35
N ARG A 199 -9.44 24.04 7.64
CA ARG A 199 -8.44 25.07 7.38
C ARG A 199 -8.64 25.81 6.05
N VAL A 200 -9.78 25.61 5.38
CA VAL A 200 -10.14 26.36 4.17
C VAL A 200 -10.38 27.85 4.57
N PRO A 201 -9.88 28.86 3.81
CA PRO A 201 -9.30 28.76 2.46
C PRO A 201 -7.78 28.54 2.42
N ALA A 202 -7.09 28.38 3.51
CA ALA A 202 -5.62 28.31 3.57
C ALA A 202 -5.00 27.12 2.84
N VAL A 203 -5.77 26.02 2.63
CA VAL A 203 -5.27 24.84 1.89
C VAL A 203 -5.65 24.97 0.41
N PRO A 204 -4.67 24.96 -0.51
CA PRO A 204 -4.94 25.10 -1.94
C PRO A 204 -5.63 23.85 -2.53
N ASP A 205 -6.34 24.06 -3.63
CA ASP A 205 -6.91 22.98 -4.42
C ASP A 205 -5.81 22.18 -5.10
N TYR A 206 -5.97 20.86 -5.21
CA TYR A 206 -4.99 19.99 -5.87
C TYR A 206 -4.79 20.39 -7.36
N VAL A 207 -5.86 20.74 -8.05
CA VAL A 207 -5.82 21.15 -9.49
C VAL A 207 -4.96 22.40 -9.71
N SER A 208 -4.73 23.23 -8.68
CA SER A 208 -3.90 24.43 -8.80
C SER A 208 -2.40 24.14 -8.98
N ILE A 209 -1.98 22.87 -8.91
CA ILE A 209 -0.57 22.48 -9.15
C ILE A 209 -0.11 22.73 -10.58
N ASP A 210 -1.04 22.85 -11.53
CA ASP A 210 -0.73 23.14 -12.94
C ASP A 210 -0.29 24.61 -13.14
N ASP A 211 -0.53 25.46 -12.15
CA ASP A 211 -0.01 26.83 -12.13
C ASP A 211 1.39 26.87 -11.49
N PRO A 212 2.45 27.26 -12.23
CA PRO A 212 3.82 27.36 -11.71
C PRO A 212 3.98 28.27 -10.48
N GLN A 213 3.06 29.19 -10.25
CA GLN A 213 3.07 30.10 -9.10
C GLN A 213 2.16 29.62 -7.96
N SER A 214 1.57 28.45 -8.10
CA SER A 214 0.62 27.94 -7.10
C SER A 214 1.27 27.74 -5.74
N PRO A 215 0.65 28.22 -4.66
CA PRO A 215 1.09 27.95 -3.29
C PRO A 215 1.09 26.44 -2.95
N ALA A 216 0.37 25.62 -3.72
CA ALA A 216 0.39 24.17 -3.58
C ALA A 216 1.79 23.56 -3.81
N LEU A 217 2.59 24.17 -4.69
CA LEU A 217 3.94 23.70 -5.02
C LEU A 217 4.96 24.01 -3.90
N PHE A 218 4.81 25.13 -3.21
CA PHE A 218 5.87 25.73 -2.37
C PHE A 218 5.67 25.56 -0.86
N GLY A 219 4.98 24.58 -0.40
CA GLY A 219 5.04 24.14 1.01
C GLY A 219 4.53 25.11 2.09
N LYS A 220 3.85 26.19 1.71
CA LYS A 220 3.26 27.14 2.65
C LYS A 220 1.83 26.79 3.05
N ALA A 221 1.43 25.51 2.82
CA ALA A 221 0.11 25.01 3.18
C ALA A 221 0.18 24.09 4.42
#